data_de0ed004e1f075054cc55eca120a8403
#
_entry.id   de0ed004e1f075054cc55eca120a8403
#
_cell.length_a   1.000
_cell.length_b   1.000
_cell.length_c   1.000
_cell.angle_alpha   90.00
_cell.angle_beta   90.00
_cell.angle_gamma   90.00
#
_symmetry.space_group_name_H-M   'P 1'
#
loop_
_entity.id
_entity.type
_entity.pdbx_description
1 polymer ?
#
loop_
_entity_poly.entity_id
_entity_poly.type
_entity_poly.pdbx_seq_one_letter_code
_entity_poly.pdbx_strand_id
1 'polypeptide(L)'
;MRRLLLPLLLLPLMPARAEEPDIQCPGINTIEMRWCASKSWEESNQALKQQLSPETLETWKRATQEVCAVAYAPYRQGTIYPQMVDGCDDRLNRVLLEELKGLGN
;
A
#
# COMPACT_ATOMS: atom_id res chain seq x y z
N MET A 1 41.09 -39.31 11.56
CA MET A 1 40.71 -38.67 11.51
C MET A 1 39.59 -38.30 11.67
N ARG A 2 39.15 -37.77 11.98
CA ARG A 2 38.04 -37.44 12.22
C ARG A 2 37.68 -36.26 11.91
N ARG A 3 36.86 -35.94 11.47
CA ARG A 3 36.45 -34.90 11.21
C ARG A 3 35.60 -34.34 11.98
N LEU A 4 35.57 -33.43 12.25
CA LEU A 4 34.80 -32.80 13.04
C LEU A 4 33.86 -32.15 12.44
N LEU A 5 33.02 -32.36 12.31
CA LEU A 5 32.03 -31.77 11.87
C LEU A 5 31.48 -30.87 12.61
N LEU A 6 31.70 -29.79 12.60
CA LEU A 6 31.16 -28.86 13.19
C LEU A 6 29.87 -28.63 12.88
N PRO A 7 29.12 -28.57 13.52
CA PRO A 7 27.82 -28.39 13.37
C PRO A 7 27.59 -27.09 13.08
N LEU A 8 27.51 -26.81 12.11
CA LEU A 8 27.25 -25.69 11.81
C LEU A 8 26.18 -25.16 12.30
N LEU A 9 26.18 -24.38 13.05
CA LEU A 9 25.25 -23.76 13.57
C LEU A 9 24.51 -23.10 12.66
N LEU A 10 23.74 -23.50 12.14
CA LEU A 10 22.93 -22.91 11.42
C LEU A 10 21.99 -22.25 12.12
N LEU A 11 22.27 -21.15 12.61
CA LEU A 11 21.37 -20.42 13.20
C LEU A 11 20.42 -20.03 12.23
N PRO A 12 19.31 -20.14 12.37
CA PRO A 12 18.34 -19.75 11.49
C PRO A 12 18.35 -18.34 11.47
N LEU A 13 18.77 -17.77 10.51
CA LEU A 13 18.72 -16.49 10.43
C LEU A 13 17.40 -16.08 10.27
N MET A 14 16.74 -15.71 11.17
CA MET A 14 15.51 -15.18 11.03
C MET A 14 15.70 -13.91 10.43
N PRO A 15 15.14 -13.59 9.40
CA PRO A 15 15.27 -12.30 8.79
C PRO A 15 14.71 -11.34 9.75
N ALA A 16 15.36 -10.33 9.90
CA ALA A 16 14.91 -9.35 10.77
C ALA A 16 13.66 -8.85 10.20
N ARG A 17 12.58 -9.06 10.77
CA ARG A 17 11.42 -8.62 10.31
C ARG A 17 11.26 -7.31 10.84
N ALA A 18 11.16 -6.35 10.07
CA ALA A 18 10.91 -5.02 10.55
C ALA A 18 9.55 -5.07 11.14
N GLU A 19 9.40 -4.78 12.34
CA GLU A 19 8.13 -4.75 12.94
C GLU A 19 7.36 -3.60 12.48
N GLU A 20 6.12 -3.75 12.21
CA GLU A 20 5.27 -2.65 11.84
C GLU A 20 5.17 -1.69 12.99
N PRO A 21 5.18 -0.42 12.73
CA PRO A 21 5.04 0.54 13.80
C PRO A 21 3.69 0.43 14.46
N ASP A 22 3.65 0.75 15.71
CA ASP A 22 2.42 0.71 16.47
C ASP A 22 1.70 2.02 16.24
N ILE A 23 1.06 2.16 15.11
CA ILE A 23 0.38 3.37 14.74
C ILE A 23 -1.11 3.13 14.70
N GLN A 24 -1.82 4.02 15.33
CA GLN A 24 -3.27 3.97 15.29
C GLN A 24 -3.73 4.86 14.16
N CYS A 25 -4.34 4.27 13.15
CA CYS A 25 -4.82 5.03 12.02
C CYS A 25 -6.13 5.72 12.34
N PRO A 26 -6.29 6.90 11.82
CA PRO A 26 -5.58 7.50 10.69
C PRO A 26 -4.28 8.22 11.06
N GLY A 27 -3.87 8.17 12.29
CA GLY A 27 -2.62 8.81 12.70
C GLY A 27 -2.83 10.16 13.33
N ILE A 28 -1.89 10.57 14.15
CA ILE A 28 -1.99 11.84 14.85
C ILE A 28 -0.96 12.87 14.37
N ASN A 29 -0.07 12.48 13.49
CA ASN A 29 0.89 13.43 12.93
C ASN A 29 1.13 13.08 11.47
N THR A 30 1.84 13.94 10.78
CA THR A 30 2.05 13.82 9.34
C THR A 30 2.68 12.49 8.95
N ILE A 31 3.63 12.03 9.72
CA ILE A 31 4.29 10.79 9.41
C ILE A 31 3.34 9.60 9.54
N GLU A 32 2.58 9.58 10.61
CA GLU A 32 1.63 8.51 10.83
C GLU A 32 0.51 8.53 9.81
N MET A 33 0.04 9.73 9.48
CA MET A 33 -1.03 9.86 8.48
C MET A 33 -0.56 9.36 7.12
N ARG A 34 0.69 9.65 6.79
CA ARG A 34 1.24 9.16 5.53
C ARG A 34 1.36 7.64 5.53
N TRP A 35 1.83 7.08 6.64
CA TRP A 35 1.96 5.64 6.75
C TRP A 35 0.59 4.97 6.62
N CYS A 36 -0.39 5.51 7.31
CA CYS A 36 -1.74 4.94 7.28
C CYS A 36 -2.36 5.03 5.88
N ALA A 37 -2.20 6.16 5.20
CA ALA A 37 -2.75 6.32 3.87
C ALA A 37 -2.08 5.36 2.89
N SER A 38 -0.77 5.22 2.99
CA SER A 38 -0.02 4.34 2.12
C SER A 38 -0.40 2.87 2.35
N LYS A 39 -0.57 2.50 3.60
CA LYS A 39 -0.94 1.14 3.94
C LYS A 39 -2.32 0.80 3.42
N SER A 40 -3.27 1.69 3.59
CA SER A 40 -4.63 1.48 3.12
C SER A 40 -4.65 1.36 1.60
N TRP A 41 -3.88 2.19 0.93
CA TRP A 41 -3.79 2.18 -0.51
C TRP A 41 -3.16 0.87 -1.02
N GLU A 42 -2.13 0.38 -0.34
CA GLU A 42 -1.53 -0.90 -0.71
C GLU A 42 -2.55 -2.02 -0.60
N GLU A 43 -3.36 -1.99 0.43
CA GLU A 43 -4.39 -3.01 0.63
C GLU A 43 -5.41 -2.99 -0.50
N SER A 44 -5.89 -1.81 -0.86
CA SER A 44 -6.89 -1.73 -1.92
C SER A 44 -6.30 -2.08 -3.27
N ASN A 45 -5.02 -1.75 -3.52
CA ASN A 45 -4.35 -2.15 -4.74
C ASN A 45 -4.22 -3.66 -4.82
N GLN A 46 -3.88 -4.31 -3.72
CA GLN A 46 -3.78 -5.76 -3.71
C GLN A 46 -5.14 -6.40 -4.00
N ALA A 47 -6.19 -5.84 -3.45
CA ALA A 47 -7.53 -6.37 -3.70
C ALA A 47 -7.91 -6.23 -5.19
N LEU A 48 -7.57 -5.09 -5.80
CA LEU A 48 -7.84 -4.90 -7.22
C LEU A 48 -7.01 -5.84 -8.08
N LYS A 49 -5.79 -6.13 -7.64
CA LYS A 49 -4.92 -7.01 -8.38
C LYS A 49 -5.50 -8.41 -8.50
N GLN A 50 -6.34 -8.79 -7.56
CA GLN A 50 -6.99 -10.08 -7.59
C GLN A 50 -8.13 -10.12 -8.59
N GLN A 51 -8.63 -8.98 -9.01
CA GLN A 51 -9.81 -8.93 -9.84
C GLN A 51 -9.61 -8.35 -11.22
N LEU A 52 -8.54 -7.66 -11.47
CA LEU A 52 -8.29 -7.02 -12.75
C LEU A 52 -7.07 -7.61 -13.42
N SER A 53 -7.05 -7.62 -14.74
CA SER A 53 -5.86 -8.02 -15.47
C SER A 53 -4.76 -7.00 -15.20
N PRO A 54 -3.50 -7.36 -15.37
CA PRO A 54 -2.41 -6.41 -15.15
C PRO A 54 -2.54 -5.15 -16.02
N GLU A 55 -3.00 -5.31 -17.25
CA GLU A 55 -3.15 -4.15 -18.13
C GLU A 55 -4.25 -3.23 -17.65
N THR A 56 -5.38 -3.81 -17.25
CA THR A 56 -6.49 -2.99 -16.78
C THR A 56 -6.13 -2.30 -15.49
N LEU A 57 -5.44 -3.00 -14.60
CA LEU A 57 -5.02 -2.40 -13.35
C LEU A 57 -4.08 -1.23 -13.61
N GLU A 58 -3.15 -1.39 -14.56
CA GLU A 58 -2.20 -0.32 -14.86
C GLU A 58 -2.93 0.91 -15.42
N THR A 59 -3.92 0.70 -16.27
CA THR A 59 -4.70 1.79 -16.81
C THR A 59 -5.44 2.52 -15.70
N TRP A 60 -6.03 1.76 -14.79
CA TRP A 60 -6.76 2.32 -13.68
C TRP A 60 -5.83 3.15 -12.78
N LYS A 61 -4.69 2.58 -12.42
CA LYS A 61 -3.74 3.27 -11.53
C LYS A 61 -3.27 4.58 -12.15
N ARG A 62 -3.01 4.58 -13.43
CA ARG A 62 -2.55 5.79 -14.09
C ARG A 62 -3.64 6.85 -14.08
N ALA A 63 -4.87 6.42 -14.35
CA ALA A 63 -5.99 7.36 -14.38
C ALA A 63 -6.28 7.94 -13.00
N THR A 64 -6.29 7.11 -11.97
CA THR A 64 -6.61 7.62 -10.64
C THR A 64 -5.49 8.52 -10.11
N GLN A 65 -4.24 8.19 -10.40
CA GLN A 65 -3.13 9.03 -9.97
C GLN A 65 -3.24 10.41 -10.63
N GLU A 66 -3.60 10.44 -11.89
CA GLU A 66 -3.74 11.70 -12.59
C GLU A 66 -4.91 12.50 -12.03
N VAL A 67 -6.03 11.86 -11.85
CA VAL A 67 -7.21 12.54 -11.31
C VAL A 67 -6.95 13.06 -9.90
N CYS A 68 -6.32 12.25 -9.07
CA CYS A 68 -6.06 12.64 -7.70
C CYS A 68 -5.02 13.77 -7.62
N ALA A 69 -4.05 13.76 -8.52
CA ALA A 69 -3.08 14.84 -8.57
C ALA A 69 -3.76 16.17 -8.93
N VAL A 70 -4.72 16.13 -9.86
CA VAL A 70 -5.46 17.32 -10.23
C VAL A 70 -6.35 17.78 -9.07
N ALA A 71 -7.03 16.83 -8.44
CA ALA A 71 -7.96 17.16 -7.36
C ALA A 71 -7.27 17.84 -6.19
N TYR A 72 -6.03 17.42 -5.91
CA TYR A 72 -5.33 17.97 -4.76
C TYR A 72 -4.15 18.89 -5.15
N ALA A 73 -4.14 19.37 -6.39
CA ALA A 73 -3.10 20.27 -6.86
C ALA A 73 -2.88 21.49 -5.97
N PRO A 74 -3.93 22.11 -5.39
CA PRO A 74 -3.70 23.25 -4.52
C PRO A 74 -2.83 22.97 -3.33
N TYR A 75 -2.69 21.69 -2.95
CA TYR A 75 -1.92 21.31 -1.79
C TYR A 75 -0.54 20.79 -2.16
N ARG A 76 -0.14 20.94 -3.42
CA ARG A 76 1.09 20.32 -3.93
C ARG A 76 2.34 20.70 -3.16
N GLN A 77 2.38 21.88 -2.61
CA GLN A 77 3.56 22.33 -1.88
C GLN A 77 3.51 21.94 -0.39
N GLY A 78 2.43 21.35 0.05
CA GLY A 78 2.29 21.07 1.48
C GLY A 78 2.83 19.71 1.86
N THR A 79 3.10 19.53 3.13
CA THR A 79 3.65 18.28 3.65
C THR A 79 2.61 17.17 3.66
N ILE A 80 1.33 17.52 3.57
CA ILE A 80 0.29 16.51 3.58
C ILE A 80 -0.12 16.05 2.19
N TYR A 81 0.48 16.63 1.14
CA TYR A 81 0.10 16.30 -0.21
C TYR A 81 0.22 14.81 -0.53
N PRO A 82 1.32 14.13 -0.18
CA PRO A 82 1.44 12.71 -0.54
C PRO A 82 0.33 11.85 0.04
N GLN A 83 -0.04 12.08 1.29
CA GLN A 83 -1.10 11.27 1.88
C GLN A 83 -2.47 11.65 1.35
N MET A 84 -2.65 12.87 0.87
CA MET A 84 -3.91 13.25 0.26
C MET A 84 -4.09 12.53 -1.08
N VAL A 85 -3.03 12.43 -1.85
CA VAL A 85 -3.08 11.74 -3.14
C VAL A 85 -3.27 10.24 -2.92
N ASP A 86 -2.53 9.64 -2.00
CA ASP A 86 -2.67 8.23 -1.71
C ASP A 86 -4.07 7.92 -1.16
N GLY A 87 -4.58 8.79 -0.32
CA GLY A 87 -5.92 8.61 0.22
C GLY A 87 -6.99 8.71 -0.86
N CYS A 88 -6.79 9.61 -1.81
CA CYS A 88 -7.70 9.77 -2.94
C CYS A 88 -7.70 8.50 -3.79
N ASP A 89 -6.52 8.01 -4.14
CA ASP A 89 -6.39 6.79 -4.91
C ASP A 89 -7.05 5.63 -4.18
N ASP A 90 -6.82 5.53 -2.91
CA ASP A 90 -7.37 4.46 -2.09
C ASP A 90 -8.90 4.50 -2.11
N ARG A 91 -9.48 5.69 -1.95
CA ARG A 91 -10.93 5.82 -1.97
C ARG A 91 -11.51 5.43 -3.31
N LEU A 92 -10.86 5.81 -4.40
CA LEU A 92 -11.31 5.43 -5.74
C LEU A 92 -11.20 3.92 -5.92
N ASN A 93 -10.11 3.32 -5.44
CA ASN A 93 -9.95 1.88 -5.49
C ASN A 93 -11.10 1.18 -4.78
N ARG A 94 -11.49 1.69 -3.63
CA ARG A 94 -12.54 1.04 -2.85
C ARG A 94 -13.91 1.19 -3.49
N VAL A 95 -14.15 2.30 -4.18
CA VAL A 95 -15.38 2.45 -4.94
C VAL A 95 -15.41 1.44 -6.09
N LEU A 96 -14.29 1.26 -6.77
CA LEU A 96 -14.22 0.29 -7.85
C LEU A 96 -14.41 -1.13 -7.32
N LEU A 97 -13.82 -1.44 -6.17
CA LEU A 97 -14.01 -2.75 -5.56
C LEU A 97 -15.48 -3.03 -5.25
N GLU A 98 -16.20 -2.02 -4.78
CA GLU A 98 -17.62 -2.17 -4.54
C GLU A 98 -18.37 -2.42 -5.84
N GLU A 99 -17.98 -1.75 -6.90
CA GLU A 99 -18.61 -1.92 -8.18
C GLU A 99 -18.38 -3.33 -8.71
N LEU A 100 -17.15 -3.81 -8.60
CA LEU A 100 -16.81 -5.15 -9.06
C LEU A 100 -17.56 -6.22 -8.27
N LYS A 101 -17.78 -5.95 -6.98
CA LYS A 101 -18.47 -6.87 -6.15
C LYS A 101 -19.90 -7.05 -6.60
N GLY A 102 -20.52 -5.99 -7.07
CA GLY A 102 -21.89 -6.04 -7.51
C GLY A 102 -22.11 -6.80 -8.78
N LEU A 103 -21.04 -7.10 -9.51
CA LEU A 103 -21.22 -7.71 -10.77
C LEU A 103 -21.20 -9.18 -10.76
N GLY A 104 -21.11 -9.79 -9.72
CA GLY A 104 -21.02 -11.09 -9.90
C GLY A 104 -20.87 -12.02 -8.91
N ASN A 105 -20.90 -11.57 -7.90
CA ASN A 105 -20.80 -12.55 -6.94
C ASN A 105 -21.85 -12.43 -6.04
#